data_2084d95a099040e7c5d6b1e4f399302c
#
_entry.id   2084d95a099040e7c5d6b1e4f399302c
#
_cell.length_a   1.000
_cell.length_b   1.000
_cell.length_c   1.000
_cell.angle_alpha   90.00
_cell.angle_beta   90.00
_cell.angle_gamma   90.00
#
_symmetry.space_group_name_H-M   'P 1'
#
loop_
_entity.id
_entity.type
_entity.pdbx_description
1 polymer ?
#
loop_
_entity_poly.entity_id
_entity_poly.type
_entity_poly.pdbx_seq_one_letter_code
_entity_poly.pdbx_strand_id
1 'polypeptide(L)'
;MDNQFGHGFVTNLMLIAQHFALPPQQAWFGAGDHVGGLLLPEKFKGTPVEELTTLLKKKVIWHQLGTMDKEDARDVIAVINRLVVAIDHELGIADASIGEFR
;
A
#
# COMPACT_ATOMS: atom_id res chain seq x y z
N MET A 1 1.13 -19.46 1.17
CA MET A 1 -0.04 -18.66 1.44
C MET A 1 0.28 -17.22 1.73
N ASP A 2 1.15 -16.98 2.68
CA ASP A 2 1.56 -15.62 2.99
C ASP A 2 2.24 -14.94 1.82
N ASN A 3 2.93 -15.72 0.99
CA ASN A 3 3.57 -15.18 -0.21
C ASN A 3 2.54 -14.68 -1.22
N GLN A 4 1.41 -15.38 -1.33
CA GLN A 4 0.35 -14.95 -2.24
C GLN A 4 -0.28 -13.65 -1.76
N PHE A 5 -0.51 -13.53 -0.46
CA PHE A 5 -1.01 -12.29 0.09
C PHE A 5 -0.03 -11.15 -0.17
N GLY A 6 1.23 -11.35 0.21
CA GLY A 6 2.24 -10.32 0.03
C GLY A 6 2.37 -9.87 -1.41
N HIS A 7 2.36 -10.84 -2.32
CA HIS A 7 2.46 -10.55 -3.74
C HIS A 7 1.25 -9.77 -4.26
N GLY A 8 0.04 -10.24 -3.96
CA GLY A 8 -1.19 -9.58 -4.41
C GLY A 8 -1.37 -8.20 -3.79
N PHE A 9 -1.10 -8.08 -2.51
CA PHE A 9 -1.21 -6.80 -1.80
C PHE A 9 -0.21 -5.79 -2.36
N VAL A 10 1.05 -6.20 -2.51
CA VAL A 10 2.09 -5.32 -3.04
C VAL A 10 1.79 -4.95 -4.48
N THR A 11 1.27 -5.89 -5.29
CA THR A 11 0.88 -5.59 -6.66
C THR A 11 -0.17 -4.47 -6.69
N ASN A 12 -1.18 -4.54 -5.84
CA ASN A 12 -2.20 -3.49 -5.77
C ASN A 12 -1.60 -2.16 -5.32
N LEU A 13 -0.66 -2.18 -4.37
CA LEU A 13 0.04 -0.97 -3.95
C LEU A 13 0.81 -0.34 -5.11
N MET A 14 1.49 -1.16 -5.89
CA MET A 14 2.25 -0.68 -7.04
C MET A 14 1.34 -0.07 -8.09
N LEU A 15 0.18 -0.68 -8.33
CA LEU A 15 -0.80 -0.15 -9.27
C LEU A 15 -1.34 1.21 -8.81
N ILE A 16 -1.62 1.34 -7.51
CA ILE A 16 -2.04 2.62 -6.96
C ILE A 16 -0.94 3.66 -7.17
N ALA A 17 0.30 3.31 -6.86
CA ALA A 17 1.42 4.22 -7.03
C ALA A 17 1.58 4.67 -8.48
N GLN A 18 1.39 3.76 -9.43
CA GLN A 18 1.48 4.09 -10.85
C GLN A 18 0.44 5.13 -11.26
N HIS A 19 -0.79 5.01 -10.74
CA HIS A 19 -1.83 5.99 -11.04
C HIS A 19 -1.45 7.38 -10.54
N PHE A 20 -0.83 7.47 -9.38
CA PHE A 20 -0.44 8.76 -8.81
C PHE A 20 0.84 9.32 -9.43
N ALA A 21 1.65 8.49 -10.06
CA ALA A 21 2.88 8.92 -10.71
C ALA A 21 2.64 9.46 -12.12
N LEU A 22 1.48 9.16 -12.71
CA LEU A 22 1.19 9.51 -14.10
C LEU A 22 0.29 10.75 -14.19
N PRO A 23 0.67 11.78 -14.97
CA PRO A 23 -0.26 12.82 -15.37
C PRO A 23 -1.18 12.25 -16.46
N PRO A 24 -2.39 12.80 -16.65
CA PRO A 24 -2.99 13.85 -15.87
C PRO A 24 -3.65 13.33 -14.59
N GLN A 25 -4.12 14.25 -13.76
CA GLN A 25 -4.75 13.92 -12.49
C GLN A 25 -5.94 12.97 -12.63
N GLN A 26 -6.59 12.93 -13.79
CA GLN A 26 -7.69 12.01 -14.02
C GLN A 26 -7.27 10.55 -13.81
N ALA A 27 -6.01 10.24 -14.02
CA ALA A 27 -5.50 8.88 -13.80
C ALA A 27 -5.60 8.46 -12.32
N TRP A 28 -5.66 9.42 -11.41
CA TRP A 28 -5.73 9.12 -9.98
C TRP A 28 -7.00 8.38 -9.60
N PHE A 29 -8.09 8.61 -10.33
CA PHE A 29 -9.34 7.93 -10.03
C PHE A 29 -9.23 6.42 -10.22
N GLY A 30 -8.35 5.97 -11.09
CA GLY A 30 -8.10 4.54 -11.26
C GLY A 30 -7.50 3.89 -10.02
N ALA A 31 -6.83 4.67 -9.18
CA ALA A 31 -6.26 4.13 -7.95
C ALA A 31 -7.33 3.61 -6.99
N GLY A 32 -8.53 4.21 -7.02
CA GLY A 32 -9.62 3.78 -6.16
C GLY A 32 -10.06 2.33 -6.41
N ASP A 33 -9.93 1.87 -7.65
CA ASP A 33 -10.29 0.51 -7.99
C ASP A 33 -9.38 -0.52 -7.32
N HIS A 34 -8.14 -0.16 -7.06
CA HIS A 34 -7.16 -1.07 -6.48
C HIS A 34 -7.20 -1.08 -4.95
N VAL A 35 -7.82 -0.07 -4.35
CA VAL A 35 -7.94 0.00 -2.89
C VAL A 35 -8.73 -1.18 -2.34
N GLY A 36 -9.77 -1.60 -3.06
CA GLY A 36 -10.57 -2.74 -2.68
C GLY A 36 -9.80 -4.05 -2.63
N GLY A 37 -8.66 -4.12 -3.33
CA GLY A 37 -7.80 -5.29 -3.33
C GLY A 37 -6.80 -5.33 -2.18
N LEU A 38 -6.80 -4.30 -1.33
CA LEU A 38 -5.90 -4.24 -0.17
C LEU A 38 -6.54 -4.93 1.02
N LEU A 39 -6.66 -6.24 0.93
CA LEU A 39 -7.24 -7.06 1.98
C LEU A 39 -6.15 -7.47 2.96
N LEU A 40 -6.33 -7.07 4.21
CA LEU A 40 -5.33 -7.27 5.24
C LEU A 40 -5.64 -8.52 6.07
N PRO A 41 -4.74 -9.52 6.08
CA PRO A 41 -4.90 -10.66 6.95
C PRO A 41 -4.85 -10.28 8.43
N GLU A 42 -5.50 -11.08 9.25
CA GLU A 42 -5.58 -10.81 10.67
C GLU A 42 -4.23 -10.76 11.38
N LYS A 43 -3.26 -11.49 10.87
CA LYS A 43 -1.93 -11.51 11.47
C LYS A 43 -1.25 -10.14 11.48
N PHE A 44 -1.70 -9.22 10.65
CA PHE A 44 -1.13 -7.87 10.61
C PHE A 44 -1.87 -6.89 11.52
N LYS A 45 -2.89 -7.32 12.23
CA LYS A 45 -3.58 -6.45 13.19
C LYS A 45 -2.60 -6.01 14.27
N GLY A 46 -2.66 -4.74 14.61
CA GLY A 46 -1.78 -4.15 15.61
C GLY A 46 -0.37 -3.86 15.13
N THR A 47 -0.09 -4.09 13.86
CA THR A 47 1.22 -3.80 13.28
C THR A 47 1.18 -2.48 12.51
N PRO A 48 2.36 -1.91 12.20
CA PRO A 48 2.41 -0.72 11.33
C PRO A 48 1.76 -0.94 9.97
N VAL A 49 1.72 -2.19 9.48
CA VAL A 49 1.05 -2.50 8.21
C VAL A 49 -0.42 -2.13 8.29
N GLU A 50 -1.10 -2.45 9.37
CA GLU A 50 -2.51 -2.11 9.53
C GLU A 50 -2.72 -0.61 9.56
N GLU A 51 -1.92 0.11 10.35
CA GLU A 51 -2.05 1.56 10.47
C GLU A 51 -1.83 2.25 9.13
N LEU A 52 -0.79 1.85 8.41
CA LEU A 52 -0.47 2.46 7.14
C LEU A 52 -1.50 2.10 6.06
N THR A 53 -2.04 0.89 6.10
CA THR A 53 -3.10 0.49 5.17
C THR A 53 -4.35 1.32 5.40
N THR A 54 -4.73 1.52 6.66
CA THR A 54 -5.89 2.36 7.01
C THR A 54 -5.67 3.80 6.53
N LEU A 55 -4.48 4.33 6.78
CA LEU A 55 -4.13 5.69 6.35
C LEU A 55 -4.20 5.81 4.82
N LEU A 56 -3.65 4.85 4.11
CA LEU A 56 -3.68 4.85 2.64
C LEU A 56 -5.11 4.83 2.12
N LYS A 57 -5.95 3.97 2.67
CA LYS A 57 -7.34 3.88 2.24
C LYS A 57 -8.08 5.20 2.46
N LYS A 58 -7.80 5.88 3.56
CA LYS A 58 -8.41 7.19 3.83
C LYS A 58 -7.97 8.24 2.82
N LYS A 59 -6.72 8.19 2.39
CA LYS A 59 -6.19 9.16 1.43
C LYS A 59 -6.72 8.92 0.02
N VAL A 60 -7.01 7.66 -0.33
CA VAL A 60 -7.43 7.29 -1.68
C VAL A 60 -8.92 6.99 -1.71
N ILE A 61 -9.71 7.88 -1.16
CA ILE A 61 -11.17 7.79 -1.20
C ILE A 61 -11.67 8.62 -2.39
N TRP A 62 -12.63 8.06 -3.12
CA TRP A 62 -13.14 8.67 -4.35
C TRP A 62 -13.45 10.17 -4.21
N HIS A 63 -14.13 10.55 -3.15
CA HIS A 63 -14.54 11.94 -2.99
C HIS A 63 -13.37 12.88 -2.71
N GLN A 64 -12.21 12.34 -2.34
CA GLN A 64 -11.02 13.15 -2.10
C GLN A 64 -10.12 13.24 -3.32
N LEU A 65 -10.20 12.27 -4.22
CA LEU A 65 -9.33 12.22 -5.39
C LEU A 65 -9.48 13.44 -6.28
N GLY A 66 -10.70 13.97 -6.39
CA GLY A 66 -10.96 15.15 -7.20
C GLY A 66 -10.41 16.45 -6.62
N THR A 67 -10.07 16.46 -5.34
CA THR A 67 -9.55 17.64 -4.65
C THR A 67 -8.06 17.54 -4.32
N MET A 68 -7.43 16.44 -4.66
CA MET A 68 -6.01 16.24 -4.37
C MET A 68 -5.15 17.07 -5.29
N ASP A 69 -4.09 17.60 -4.74
CA ASP A 69 -3.06 18.28 -5.50
C ASP A 69 -1.80 17.40 -5.61
N LYS A 70 -0.74 17.95 -6.20
CA LYS A 70 0.50 17.20 -6.41
C LYS A 70 1.19 16.83 -5.10
N GLU A 71 1.07 17.67 -4.08
CA GLU A 71 1.65 17.35 -2.77
C GLU A 71 0.91 16.19 -2.13
N ASP A 72 -0.42 16.18 -2.25
CA ASP A 72 -1.21 15.07 -1.73
C ASP A 72 -0.84 13.76 -2.43
N ALA A 73 -0.62 13.81 -3.74
CA ALA A 73 -0.21 12.64 -4.50
C ALA A 73 1.14 12.14 -4.05
N ARG A 74 2.09 13.03 -3.80
CA ARG A 74 3.40 12.65 -3.28
C ARG A 74 3.28 12.02 -1.90
N ASP A 75 2.39 12.55 -1.07
CA ASP A 75 2.14 12.02 0.25
C ASP A 75 1.58 10.60 0.18
N VAL A 76 0.66 10.35 -0.75
CA VAL A 76 0.15 9.00 -1.00
C VAL A 76 1.28 8.06 -1.38
N ILE A 77 2.14 8.48 -2.29
CA ILE A 77 3.28 7.65 -2.71
C ILE A 77 4.22 7.39 -1.53
N ALA A 78 4.46 8.40 -0.70
CA ALA A 78 5.28 8.23 0.50
C ALA A 78 4.67 7.20 1.46
N VAL A 79 3.35 7.23 1.64
CA VAL A 79 2.67 6.25 2.48
C VAL A 79 2.80 4.86 1.88
N ILE A 80 2.66 4.73 0.56
CA ILE A 80 2.83 3.44 -0.11
C ILE A 80 4.23 2.89 0.10
N ASN A 81 5.26 3.73 -0.03
CA ASN A 81 6.64 3.30 0.19
C ASN A 81 6.85 2.83 1.62
N ARG A 82 6.30 3.55 2.59
CA ARG A 82 6.38 3.14 3.99
C ARG A 82 5.65 1.82 4.23
N LEU A 83 4.52 1.65 3.57
CA LEU A 83 3.73 0.43 3.71
C LEU A 83 4.48 -0.77 3.11
N VAL A 84 5.10 -0.61 1.96
CA VAL A 84 5.91 -1.66 1.35
C VAL A 84 7.05 -2.06 2.28
N VAL A 85 7.73 -1.08 2.85
CA VAL A 85 8.81 -1.34 3.81
C VAL A 85 8.29 -2.07 5.04
N ALA A 86 7.14 -1.65 5.56
CA ALA A 86 6.54 -2.28 6.72
C ALA A 86 6.13 -3.73 6.43
N ILE A 87 5.56 -3.99 5.27
CA ILE A 87 5.21 -5.36 4.85
C ILE A 87 6.46 -6.21 4.75
N ASP A 88 7.49 -5.68 4.09
CA ASP A 88 8.75 -6.39 3.93
C ASP A 88 9.36 -6.71 5.30
N HIS A 89 9.31 -5.75 6.23
CA HIS A 89 9.82 -5.95 7.57
C HIS A 89 9.05 -7.06 8.30
N GLU A 90 7.73 -7.06 8.23
CA GLU A 90 6.91 -8.07 8.91
C GLU A 90 7.11 -9.46 8.29
N LEU A 91 7.16 -9.54 6.97
CA LEU A 91 7.45 -10.81 6.30
C LEU A 91 8.88 -11.23 6.53
N GLY A 92 9.80 -10.26 6.58
CA GLY A 92 11.20 -10.51 6.85
C GLY A 92 11.47 -11.02 8.25
N ILE A 93 10.67 -10.63 9.22
CA ILE A 93 10.76 -11.17 10.56
C ILE A 93 10.45 -12.67 10.55
N ALA A 94 9.41 -13.06 9.80
CA ALA A 94 9.08 -14.48 9.65
C ALA A 94 10.18 -15.22 8.92
N ASP A 95 10.76 -14.57 7.89
CA ASP A 95 11.88 -15.16 7.13
C ASP A 95 13.21 -15.03 7.85
N ALA A 96 13.36 -14.04 8.73
CA ALA A 96 14.60 -13.83 9.46
C ALA A 96 14.96 -15.02 10.33
N SER A 97 13.96 -15.71 10.86
CA SER A 97 14.21 -16.94 11.61
C SER A 97 14.89 -17.98 10.75
N ILE A 98 14.70 -17.89 9.42
CA ILE A 98 15.37 -18.75 8.45
C ILE A 98 16.62 -18.06 7.94
N GLY A 99 16.54 -16.77 7.66
CA GLY A 99 17.62 -15.99 7.09
C GLY A 99 18.83 -15.84 8.00
N GLU A 100 18.59 -15.93 9.29
CA GLU A 100 19.69 -15.85 10.26
C GLU A 100 20.68 -16.98 10.14
N PHE A 101 20.30 -18.01 9.47
CA PHE A 101 21.14 -19.19 9.30
C PHE A 101 22.03 -19.12 8.06
N ARG A 102 21.98 -18.03 7.37
CA ARG A 102 22.82 -17.84 6.18
C ARG A 102 24.25 -17.54 6.52
#